data_b373e01b760882f8383ffbe30aeb0a71
#
_entry.id   b373e01b760882f8383ffbe30aeb0a71
#
_cell.length_a   1.000
_cell.length_b   1.000
_cell.length_c   1.000
_cell.angle_alpha   90.00
_cell.angle_beta   90.00
_cell.angle_gamma   90.00
#
_symmetry.space_group_name_H-M   'P 1'
#
loop_
_entity.id
_entity.type
_entity.pdbx_description
1 polymer ?
#
loop_
_entity_poly.entity_id
_entity_poly.type
_entity_poly.pdbx_seq_one_letter_code
_entity_poly.pdbx_strand_id
1 'polypeptide(L)'
;MHNLSRLGLSLMLTASLGACSQQSTYHRPDLDVAPAWQQESRGLTAQQAGPWWQGFQDPALDRLVEAVLAANPDMRVAGLKLKNALLGADLADTNLTPSVSANLGASGTKNMKDGSASSNLGPSLNLSYEVDLWGRLAAARDQASWEAQASEQDLAATRLLLIGKTLEQYWQLAYLGSAITLGTQQLANLERIERLTRAKYEAGAVTRLDLVQASQQKAGKQAELATLTQQRAQAGNALRLLLGRSSGSLADAPDALIMGPIPSVAAGIPADVLARRPDVRAAELRLRKTLARGDEIRTGFYPTLSLTGGASTTSDTLTQVLQNPDR
;
A
#
# COMPACT_ATOMS: atom_id res chain seq x y z
N MET A 1 -22.22 50.49 37.64
CA MET A 1 -20.97 50.48 36.84
C MET A 1 -20.22 49.12 36.91
N HIS A 2 -20.42 48.24 37.88
CA HIS A 2 -19.75 46.93 38.00
C HIS A 2 -20.18 45.85 36.99
N ASN A 3 -21.40 45.91 36.46
CA ASN A 3 -21.92 44.88 35.56
C ASN A 3 -21.42 45.07 34.09
N LEU A 4 -21.13 46.28 33.67
CA LEU A 4 -20.58 46.59 32.33
C LEU A 4 -19.13 46.12 32.21
N SER A 5 -18.33 46.25 33.28
CA SER A 5 -16.94 45.78 33.28
C SER A 5 -16.82 44.24 33.25
N ARG A 6 -17.76 43.53 33.85
CA ARG A 6 -17.81 42.07 33.81
C ARG A 6 -18.26 41.55 32.44
N LEU A 7 -19.21 42.21 31.78
CA LEU A 7 -19.62 41.85 30.41
C LEU A 7 -18.47 42.15 29.39
N GLY A 8 -17.74 43.24 29.55
CA GLY A 8 -16.59 43.56 28.71
C GLY A 8 -15.45 42.55 28.87
N LEU A 9 -15.14 42.11 30.11
CA LEU A 9 -14.13 41.14 30.40
C LEU A 9 -14.51 39.72 29.86
N SER A 10 -15.79 39.33 29.96
CA SER A 10 -16.29 38.08 29.40
C SER A 10 -16.25 38.09 27.86
N LEU A 11 -16.57 39.22 27.22
CA LEU A 11 -16.53 39.35 25.76
C LEU A 11 -15.10 39.34 25.21
N MET A 12 -14.15 39.97 25.94
CA MET A 12 -12.73 39.90 25.59
C MET A 12 -12.14 38.47 25.76
N LEU A 13 -12.57 37.73 26.80
CA LEU A 13 -12.11 36.36 27.02
C LEU A 13 -12.63 35.40 25.94
N THR A 14 -13.88 35.58 25.47
CA THR A 14 -14.44 34.77 24.37
C THR A 14 -13.84 35.13 23.01
N ALA A 15 -13.51 36.38 22.77
CA ALA A 15 -12.86 36.79 21.53
C ALA A 15 -11.40 36.31 21.41
N SER A 16 -10.68 36.19 22.56
CA SER A 16 -9.30 35.68 22.56
C SER A 16 -9.23 34.16 22.37
N LEU A 17 -10.26 33.39 22.75
CA LEU A 17 -10.33 31.95 22.54
C LEU A 17 -10.57 31.55 21.07
N GLY A 18 -11.25 32.40 20.29
CA GLY A 18 -11.51 32.15 18.87
C GLY A 18 -10.31 32.41 17.93
N ALA A 19 -9.30 33.16 18.41
CA ALA A 19 -8.16 33.56 17.58
C ALA A 19 -7.00 32.56 17.56
N CYS A 20 -7.04 31.48 18.35
CA CYS A 20 -5.87 30.62 18.58
C CYS A 20 -5.87 29.30 17.81
N SER A 21 -6.90 28.92 17.07
CA SER A 21 -6.86 27.71 16.26
C SER A 21 -6.23 28.00 14.89
N GLN A 22 -4.92 28.09 14.84
CA GLN A 22 -4.16 28.18 13.60
C GLN A 22 -3.85 26.77 13.06
N GLN A 23 -4.86 26.09 12.52
CA GLN A 23 -4.62 24.92 11.69
C GLN A 23 -4.07 25.36 10.33
N SER A 24 -3.01 24.70 9.89
CA SER A 24 -2.41 24.92 8.58
C SER A 24 -3.40 24.54 7.48
N THR A 25 -3.69 25.47 6.58
CA THR A 25 -4.56 25.19 5.43
C THR A 25 -3.72 24.57 4.31
N TYR A 26 -4.12 23.42 3.83
CA TYR A 26 -3.50 22.83 2.66
C TYR A 26 -3.97 23.54 1.38
N HIS A 27 -3.04 24.04 0.62
CA HIS A 27 -3.27 24.53 -0.74
C HIS A 27 -2.59 23.58 -1.71
N ARG A 28 -3.36 23.03 -2.65
CA ARG A 28 -2.79 22.21 -3.72
C ARG A 28 -1.91 23.09 -4.60
N PRO A 29 -0.64 22.69 -4.83
CA PRO A 29 0.23 23.44 -5.75
C PRO A 29 -0.37 23.47 -7.16
N ASP A 30 -0.27 24.61 -7.83
CA ASP A 30 -0.56 24.72 -9.25
C ASP A 30 0.50 23.93 -10.02
N LEU A 31 0.07 22.91 -10.76
CA LEU A 31 0.97 22.12 -11.58
C LEU A 31 0.92 22.63 -13.01
N ASP A 32 2.08 22.93 -13.58
CA ASP A 32 2.21 23.21 -15.00
C ASP A 32 2.08 21.89 -15.79
N VAL A 33 0.84 21.53 -16.08
CA VAL A 33 0.49 20.32 -16.82
C VAL A 33 -0.04 20.73 -18.17
N ALA A 34 0.47 20.08 -19.23
CA ALA A 34 0.00 20.34 -20.58
C ALA A 34 -1.54 20.18 -20.66
N PRO A 35 -2.26 21.11 -21.29
CA PRO A 35 -3.73 21.09 -21.37
C PRO A 35 -4.28 19.93 -22.21
N ALA A 36 -3.47 19.35 -23.08
CA ALA A 36 -3.85 18.25 -23.96
C ALA A 36 -2.66 17.30 -24.20
N TRP A 37 -2.97 16.09 -24.62
CA TRP A 37 -1.97 15.13 -25.08
C TRP A 37 -1.36 15.59 -26.42
N GLN A 38 -0.07 15.29 -26.64
CA GLN A 38 0.61 15.58 -27.92
C GLN A 38 0.07 14.75 -29.07
N GLN A 39 -0.45 13.55 -28.80
CA GLN A 39 -1.15 12.72 -29.76
C GLN A 39 -2.65 12.77 -29.50
N GLU A 40 -3.45 13.05 -30.53
CA GLU A 40 -4.89 13.03 -30.44
C GLU A 40 -5.37 11.63 -30.04
N SER A 41 -5.93 11.52 -28.84
CA SER A 41 -6.71 10.34 -28.47
C SER A 41 -8.06 10.44 -29.15
N ARG A 42 -8.25 9.71 -30.24
CA ARG A 42 -9.53 9.67 -30.96
C ARG A 42 -10.62 9.14 -30.03
N GLY A 43 -11.47 10.05 -29.60
CA GLY A 43 -12.88 9.83 -29.27
C GLY A 43 -13.25 8.71 -28.31
N LEU A 44 -12.52 8.51 -27.22
CA LEU A 44 -12.87 7.51 -26.23
C LEU A 44 -13.48 8.19 -25.00
N THR A 45 -14.80 8.14 -24.98
CA THR A 45 -15.60 8.51 -23.81
C THR A 45 -15.65 7.35 -22.83
N ALA A 46 -15.54 7.73 -21.55
CA ALA A 46 -15.84 6.95 -20.37
C ALA A 46 -14.82 5.92 -19.88
N GLN A 47 -14.31 6.29 -18.80
CA GLN A 47 -13.75 5.54 -17.70
C GLN A 47 -14.54 4.25 -17.43
N GLN A 48 -13.99 3.10 -17.75
CA GLN A 48 -14.47 1.84 -17.17
C GLN A 48 -14.01 1.80 -15.72
N ALA A 49 -14.88 2.16 -14.80
CA ALA A 49 -14.75 1.82 -13.41
C ALA A 49 -14.95 0.30 -13.31
N GLY A 50 -13.87 -0.46 -13.13
CA GLY A 50 -13.97 -1.90 -13.02
C GLY A 50 -12.71 -2.64 -13.46
N PRO A 51 -12.79 -3.95 -13.67
CA PRO A 51 -11.68 -4.77 -14.11
C PRO A 51 -11.36 -4.52 -15.61
N TRP A 52 -10.65 -3.42 -15.88
CA TRP A 52 -10.30 -2.96 -17.23
C TRP A 52 -9.56 -4.00 -18.08
N TRP A 53 -8.85 -4.95 -17.45
CA TRP A 53 -8.15 -6.04 -18.12
C TRP A 53 -9.10 -7.04 -18.79
N GLN A 54 -10.37 -7.13 -18.37
CA GLN A 54 -11.38 -7.95 -19.03
C GLN A 54 -11.70 -7.45 -20.45
N GLY A 55 -11.34 -6.20 -20.76
CA GLY A 55 -11.42 -5.66 -22.11
C GLY A 55 -10.56 -6.40 -23.15
N PHE A 56 -9.56 -7.20 -22.71
CA PHE A 56 -8.81 -8.10 -23.60
C PHE A 56 -9.59 -9.34 -24.01
N GLN A 57 -10.75 -9.61 -23.38
CA GLN A 57 -11.62 -10.74 -23.66
C GLN A 57 -10.91 -12.11 -23.60
N ASP A 58 -9.99 -12.25 -22.64
CA ASP A 58 -9.22 -13.46 -22.40
C ASP A 58 -9.55 -14.04 -21.00
N PRO A 59 -10.41 -15.08 -20.94
CA PRO A 59 -10.79 -15.68 -19.66
C PRO A 59 -9.64 -16.33 -18.87
N ALA A 60 -8.54 -16.73 -19.53
CA ALA A 60 -7.37 -17.27 -18.84
C ALA A 60 -6.60 -16.16 -18.13
N LEU A 61 -6.44 -15.00 -18.81
CA LEU A 61 -5.87 -13.80 -18.22
C LEU A 61 -6.71 -13.31 -17.03
N ASP A 62 -8.03 -13.31 -17.15
CA ASP A 62 -8.93 -12.87 -16.08
C ASP A 62 -8.74 -13.72 -14.81
N ARG A 63 -8.80 -15.06 -14.95
CA ARG A 63 -8.57 -15.99 -13.84
C ARG A 63 -7.19 -15.81 -13.22
N LEU A 64 -6.18 -15.57 -14.04
CA LEU A 64 -4.82 -15.39 -13.57
C LEU A 64 -4.67 -14.11 -12.74
N VAL A 65 -5.24 -13.00 -13.21
CA VAL A 65 -5.23 -11.72 -12.46
C VAL A 65 -5.95 -11.88 -11.13
N GLU A 66 -7.13 -12.49 -11.13
CA GLU A 66 -7.89 -12.75 -9.90
C GLU A 66 -7.12 -13.63 -8.92
N ALA A 67 -6.47 -14.70 -9.41
CA ALA A 67 -5.65 -15.57 -8.59
C ALA A 67 -4.44 -14.84 -7.97
N VAL A 68 -3.78 -13.96 -8.74
CA VAL A 68 -2.67 -13.13 -8.24
C VAL A 68 -3.19 -12.18 -7.16
N LEU A 69 -4.26 -11.44 -7.41
CA LEU A 69 -4.80 -10.49 -6.43
C LEU A 69 -5.24 -11.17 -5.12
N ALA A 70 -5.72 -12.41 -5.19
CA ALA A 70 -6.14 -13.18 -4.02
C ALA A 70 -4.97 -13.78 -3.23
N ALA A 71 -3.89 -14.22 -3.89
CA ALA A 71 -2.82 -15.01 -3.29
C ALA A 71 -1.50 -14.24 -3.07
N ASN A 72 -1.32 -13.09 -3.72
CA ASN A 72 -0.05 -12.37 -3.72
C ASN A 72 0.33 -11.87 -2.31
N PRO A 73 1.57 -12.10 -1.84
CA PRO A 73 2.03 -11.64 -0.53
C PRO A 73 2.06 -10.12 -0.39
N ASP A 74 2.44 -9.37 -1.43
CA ASP A 74 2.52 -7.91 -1.38
C ASP A 74 1.13 -7.29 -1.20
N MET A 75 0.11 -7.88 -1.82
CA MET A 75 -1.29 -7.46 -1.62
C MET A 75 -1.73 -7.65 -0.16
N ARG A 76 -1.35 -8.78 0.46
CA ARG A 76 -1.63 -9.06 1.87
C ARG A 76 -0.90 -8.09 2.79
N VAL A 77 0.37 -7.80 2.51
CA VAL A 77 1.17 -6.82 3.28
C VAL A 77 0.55 -5.43 3.18
N ALA A 78 0.14 -5.00 1.98
CA ALA A 78 -0.52 -3.71 1.79
C ALA A 78 -1.85 -3.63 2.56
N GLY A 79 -2.65 -4.70 2.54
CA GLY A 79 -3.88 -4.80 3.33
C GLY A 79 -3.65 -4.75 4.84
N LEU A 80 -2.60 -5.40 5.34
CA LEU A 80 -2.23 -5.34 6.77
C LEU A 80 -1.72 -3.96 7.17
N LYS A 81 -0.98 -3.27 6.29
CA LYS A 81 -0.54 -1.88 6.52
C LYS A 81 -1.74 -0.94 6.63
N LEU A 82 -2.73 -1.07 5.73
CA LEU A 82 -3.97 -0.31 5.82
C LEU A 82 -4.69 -0.59 7.14
N LYS A 83 -4.85 -1.87 7.52
CA LYS A 83 -5.49 -2.22 8.80
C LYS A 83 -4.77 -1.60 9.99
N ASN A 84 -3.43 -1.65 10.01
CA ASN A 84 -2.62 -1.04 11.06
C ASN A 84 -2.80 0.49 11.11
N ALA A 85 -2.85 1.15 9.96
CA ALA A 85 -3.07 2.59 9.88
C ALA A 85 -4.48 3.00 10.36
N LEU A 86 -5.52 2.21 10.03
CA LEU A 86 -6.89 2.42 10.52
C LEU A 86 -6.95 2.28 12.04
N LEU A 87 -6.37 1.22 12.61
CA LEU A 87 -6.31 1.04 14.07
C LEU A 87 -5.51 2.16 14.75
N GLY A 88 -4.48 2.70 14.07
CA GLY A 88 -3.74 3.86 14.55
C GLY A 88 -4.60 5.13 14.56
N ALA A 89 -5.47 5.31 13.56
CA ALA A 89 -6.42 6.42 13.51
C ALA A 89 -7.47 6.28 14.63
N ASP A 90 -8.04 5.09 14.82
CA ASP A 90 -8.99 4.81 15.90
C ASP A 90 -8.36 5.07 17.28
N LEU A 91 -7.09 4.64 17.47
CA LEU A 91 -6.38 4.90 18.73
C LEU A 91 -6.13 6.40 18.96
N ALA A 92 -5.78 7.14 17.90
CA ALA A 92 -5.59 8.59 18.01
C ALA A 92 -6.90 9.32 18.38
N ASP A 93 -8.02 8.83 17.89
CA ASP A 93 -9.35 9.38 18.19
C ASP A 93 -9.74 9.16 19.68
N THR A 94 -9.30 8.04 20.28
CA THR A 94 -9.54 7.79 21.73
C THR A 94 -8.88 8.82 22.63
N ASN A 95 -7.79 9.46 22.21
CA ASN A 95 -7.11 10.50 22.99
C ASN A 95 -7.95 11.80 23.14
N LEU A 96 -8.99 11.96 22.33
CA LEU A 96 -9.95 13.06 22.43
C LEU A 96 -11.08 12.78 23.43
N THR A 97 -11.10 11.59 24.01
CA THR A 97 -12.12 11.18 24.98
C THR A 97 -11.50 10.97 26.39
N PRO A 98 -12.29 11.12 27.45
CA PRO A 98 -11.82 10.81 28.79
C PRO A 98 -11.36 9.35 28.93
N SER A 99 -10.20 9.14 29.52
CA SER A 99 -9.71 7.80 29.87
C SER A 99 -10.09 7.43 31.29
N VAL A 100 -10.61 6.22 31.47
CA VAL A 100 -10.96 5.65 32.78
C VAL A 100 -10.10 4.42 33.01
N SER A 101 -9.39 4.39 34.12
CA SER A 101 -8.60 3.22 34.53
C SER A 101 -9.00 2.75 35.92
N ALA A 102 -9.19 1.45 36.06
CA ALA A 102 -9.39 0.80 37.34
C ALA A 102 -8.16 -0.03 37.68
N ASN A 103 -7.60 0.16 38.84
CA ASN A 103 -6.44 -0.59 39.33
C ASN A 103 -6.74 -1.23 40.70
N LEU A 104 -6.25 -2.44 40.89
CA LEU A 104 -6.24 -3.10 42.17
C LEU A 104 -4.81 -3.30 42.60
N GLY A 105 -4.39 -2.59 43.63
CA GLY A 105 -3.06 -2.68 44.21
C GLY A 105 -3.06 -3.49 45.49
N ALA A 106 -2.09 -4.37 45.65
CA ALA A 106 -1.79 -5.03 46.92
C ALA A 106 -0.32 -4.80 47.28
N SER A 107 -0.05 -4.34 48.47
CA SER A 107 1.31 -4.16 48.96
C SER A 107 1.44 -4.69 50.38
N GLY A 108 2.60 -5.30 50.68
CA GLY A 108 2.94 -5.74 52.01
C GLY A 108 4.33 -5.18 52.38
N THR A 109 4.46 -4.59 53.55
CA THR A 109 5.71 -4.07 54.07
C THR A 109 6.02 -4.72 55.41
N LYS A 110 7.24 -5.25 55.58
CA LYS A 110 7.73 -5.80 56.85
C LYS A 110 8.93 -5.00 57.29
N ASN A 111 8.81 -4.43 58.48
CA ASN A 111 9.93 -3.76 59.11
C ASN A 111 10.85 -4.79 59.74
N MET A 112 12.09 -4.86 59.28
CA MET A 112 13.08 -5.84 59.76
C MET A 112 13.68 -5.51 61.12
N LYS A 113 13.47 -4.29 61.66
CA LYS A 113 14.01 -3.87 62.95
C LYS A 113 13.10 -4.25 64.13
N ASP A 114 11.78 -4.11 63.95
CA ASP A 114 10.80 -4.35 65.02
C ASP A 114 9.82 -5.51 64.69
N GLY A 115 9.96 -6.11 63.50
CA GLY A 115 9.15 -7.24 63.07
C GLY A 115 7.70 -6.88 62.65
N SER A 116 7.33 -5.60 62.70
CA SER A 116 5.99 -5.15 62.32
C SER A 116 5.73 -5.41 60.82
N ALA A 117 4.55 -5.90 60.48
CA ALA A 117 4.10 -6.11 59.10
C ALA A 117 2.81 -5.34 58.88
N SER A 118 2.72 -4.65 57.77
CA SER A 118 1.48 -4.01 57.28
C SER A 118 1.17 -4.52 55.89
N SER A 119 -0.09 -4.82 55.63
CA SER A 119 -0.63 -5.12 54.32
C SER A 119 -1.59 -4.02 53.93
N ASN A 120 -1.61 -3.70 52.66
CA ASN A 120 -2.51 -2.71 52.08
C ASN A 120 -3.08 -3.24 50.78
N LEU A 121 -4.41 -3.31 50.72
CA LEU A 121 -5.17 -3.69 49.53
C LEU A 121 -6.08 -2.53 49.18
N GLY A 122 -5.98 -2.04 47.95
CA GLY A 122 -6.76 -0.88 47.56
C GLY A 122 -7.14 -0.88 46.07
N PRO A 123 -8.43 -0.94 45.76
CA PRO A 123 -8.92 -0.57 44.45
C PRO A 123 -8.83 0.96 44.26
N SER A 124 -8.48 1.37 43.07
CA SER A 124 -8.52 2.76 42.63
C SER A 124 -9.16 2.89 41.26
N LEU A 125 -9.98 3.92 41.09
CA LEU A 125 -10.57 4.35 39.83
C LEU A 125 -9.98 5.72 39.51
N ASN A 126 -9.41 5.88 38.33
CA ASN A 126 -8.85 7.15 37.89
C ASN A 126 -9.51 7.56 36.57
N LEU A 127 -9.91 8.82 36.50
CA LEU A 127 -10.39 9.50 35.33
C LEU A 127 -9.34 10.52 34.90
N SER A 128 -8.99 10.57 33.65
CA SER A 128 -8.10 11.59 33.08
C SER A 128 -8.62 12.04 31.74
N TYR A 129 -8.68 13.35 31.55
CA TYR A 129 -9.09 13.97 30.31
C TYR A 129 -8.24 15.21 30.01
N GLU A 130 -7.56 15.24 28.88
CA GLU A 130 -6.87 16.42 28.40
C GLU A 130 -7.83 17.23 27.53
N VAL A 131 -8.07 18.48 27.93
CA VAL A 131 -8.92 19.41 27.17
C VAL A 131 -8.08 19.96 26.01
N ASP A 132 -8.46 19.64 24.78
CA ASP A 132 -7.71 20.06 23.58
C ASP A 132 -8.00 21.51 23.19
N LEU A 133 -7.51 22.45 24.00
CA LEU A 133 -7.73 23.88 23.80
C LEU A 133 -7.06 24.44 22.54
N TRP A 134 -5.94 23.85 22.17
CA TRP A 134 -5.07 24.36 21.09
C TRP A 134 -5.14 23.49 19.83
N GLY A 135 -5.90 22.41 19.84
CA GLY A 135 -6.03 21.48 18.72
C GLY A 135 -4.82 20.53 18.55
N ARG A 136 -4.01 20.30 19.60
CA ARG A 136 -2.87 19.39 19.57
C ARG A 136 -3.30 17.94 19.35
N LEU A 137 -4.28 17.48 20.12
CA LEU A 137 -4.82 16.12 20.00
C LEU A 137 -5.62 15.95 18.71
N ALA A 138 -6.36 16.96 18.29
CA ALA A 138 -7.05 17.00 17.00
C ALA A 138 -6.06 16.91 15.84
N ALA A 139 -4.93 17.63 15.89
CA ALA A 139 -3.88 17.55 14.88
C ALA A 139 -3.21 16.17 14.84
N ALA A 140 -2.99 15.52 16.00
CA ALA A 140 -2.47 14.15 16.08
C ALA A 140 -3.46 13.13 15.48
N ARG A 141 -4.75 13.28 15.75
CA ARG A 141 -5.82 12.49 15.12
C ARG A 141 -5.83 12.68 13.60
N ASP A 142 -5.75 13.91 13.13
CA ASP A 142 -5.77 14.24 11.71
C ASP A 142 -4.55 13.62 10.99
N GLN A 143 -3.36 13.62 11.62
CA GLN A 143 -2.20 12.90 11.10
C GLN A 143 -2.47 11.41 10.88
N ALA A 144 -3.04 10.75 11.87
CA ALA A 144 -3.34 9.32 11.79
C ALA A 144 -4.43 9.04 10.74
N SER A 145 -5.43 9.90 10.63
CA SER A 145 -6.47 9.82 9.60
C SER A 145 -5.90 9.98 8.18
N TRP A 146 -5.02 10.97 7.95
CA TRP A 146 -4.36 11.16 6.66
C TRP A 146 -3.45 9.98 6.30
N GLU A 147 -2.76 9.36 7.27
CA GLU A 147 -1.98 8.15 7.02
C GLU A 147 -2.84 6.94 6.67
N ALA A 148 -4.00 6.77 7.32
CA ALA A 148 -4.94 5.72 6.99
C ALA A 148 -5.45 5.87 5.54
N GLN A 149 -5.84 7.08 5.15
CA GLN A 149 -6.26 7.38 3.77
C GLN A 149 -5.11 7.21 2.77
N ALA A 150 -3.87 7.59 3.11
CA ALA A 150 -2.70 7.36 2.26
C ALA A 150 -2.43 5.86 2.07
N SER A 151 -2.56 5.06 3.14
CA SER A 151 -2.40 3.60 3.08
C SER A 151 -3.48 2.91 2.24
N GLU A 152 -4.68 3.45 2.18
CA GLU A 152 -5.74 3.01 1.26
C GLU A 152 -5.35 3.24 -0.20
N GLN A 153 -4.78 4.40 -0.51
CA GLN A 153 -4.27 4.68 -1.84
C GLN A 153 -3.06 3.81 -2.20
N ASP A 154 -2.17 3.50 -1.24
CA ASP A 154 -1.06 2.55 -1.44
C ASP A 154 -1.56 1.14 -1.77
N LEU A 155 -2.64 0.69 -1.13
CA LEU A 155 -3.28 -0.58 -1.45
C LEU A 155 -3.82 -0.58 -2.89
N ALA A 156 -4.46 0.50 -3.30
CA ALA A 156 -4.95 0.67 -4.67
C ALA A 156 -3.78 0.70 -5.69
N ALA A 157 -2.68 1.39 -5.36
CA ALA A 157 -1.47 1.43 -6.18
C ALA A 157 -0.82 0.04 -6.30
N THR A 158 -0.73 -0.70 -5.21
CA THR A 158 -0.21 -2.08 -5.19
C THR A 158 -1.05 -2.99 -6.08
N ARG A 159 -2.38 -2.90 -5.98
CA ARG A 159 -3.30 -3.66 -6.84
C ARG A 159 -3.04 -3.36 -8.32
N LEU A 160 -2.95 -2.10 -8.69
CA LEU A 160 -2.70 -1.69 -10.07
C LEU A 160 -1.36 -2.20 -10.58
N LEU A 161 -0.31 -2.10 -9.76
CA LEU A 161 1.02 -2.61 -10.08
C LEU A 161 1.02 -4.12 -10.31
N LEU A 162 0.35 -4.89 -9.45
CA LEU A 162 0.25 -6.34 -9.57
C LEU A 162 -0.51 -6.77 -10.82
N ILE A 163 -1.60 -6.07 -11.17
CA ILE A 163 -2.30 -6.30 -12.42
C ILE A 163 -1.36 -6.07 -13.60
N GLY A 164 -0.69 -4.91 -13.65
CA GLY A 164 0.25 -4.58 -14.71
C GLY A 164 1.37 -5.63 -14.87
N LYS A 165 2.01 -6.03 -13.77
CA LYS A 165 3.03 -7.09 -13.77
C LYS A 165 2.49 -8.45 -14.24
N THR A 166 1.25 -8.78 -13.87
CA THR A 166 0.62 -10.04 -14.31
C THR A 166 0.41 -10.03 -15.81
N LEU A 167 -0.13 -8.95 -16.37
CA LEU A 167 -0.32 -8.79 -17.81
C LEU A 167 1.03 -8.86 -18.55
N GLU A 168 2.05 -8.18 -18.05
CA GLU A 168 3.40 -8.20 -18.63
C GLU A 168 3.95 -9.63 -18.71
N GLN A 169 3.91 -10.38 -17.61
CA GLN A 169 4.42 -11.76 -17.61
C GLN A 169 3.56 -12.70 -18.48
N TYR A 170 2.25 -12.49 -18.50
CA TYR A 170 1.31 -13.24 -19.36
C TYR A 170 1.69 -13.08 -20.84
N TRP A 171 1.79 -11.86 -21.32
CA TRP A 171 2.14 -11.59 -22.72
C TRP A 171 3.57 -11.96 -23.05
N GLN A 172 4.49 -11.84 -22.09
CA GLN A 172 5.87 -12.30 -22.25
C GLN A 172 5.95 -13.82 -22.47
N LEU A 173 5.15 -14.60 -21.70
CA LEU A 173 5.07 -16.05 -21.89
C LEU A 173 4.48 -16.43 -23.25
N ALA A 174 3.40 -15.75 -23.67
CA ALA A 174 2.79 -15.93 -24.96
C ALA A 174 3.78 -15.66 -26.12
N TYR A 175 4.51 -14.55 -26.03
CA TYR A 175 5.52 -14.17 -27.01
C TYR A 175 6.65 -15.22 -27.09
N LEU A 176 7.21 -15.59 -25.96
CA LEU A 176 8.32 -16.56 -25.90
C LEU A 176 7.88 -17.94 -26.40
N GLY A 177 6.66 -18.38 -26.11
CA GLY A 177 6.10 -19.61 -26.66
C GLY A 177 6.04 -19.60 -28.18
N SER A 178 5.50 -18.52 -28.76
CA SER A 178 5.44 -18.33 -30.22
C SER A 178 6.84 -18.23 -30.84
N ALA A 179 7.77 -17.50 -30.20
CA ALA A 179 9.13 -17.34 -30.68
C ALA A 179 9.90 -18.68 -30.68
N ILE A 180 9.74 -19.51 -29.65
CA ILE A 180 10.33 -20.85 -29.57
C ILE A 180 9.75 -21.74 -30.68
N THR A 181 8.44 -21.73 -30.90
CA THR A 181 7.79 -22.51 -31.96
C THR A 181 8.34 -22.13 -33.34
N LEU A 182 8.38 -20.84 -33.64
CA LEU A 182 8.94 -20.33 -34.90
C LEU A 182 10.44 -20.67 -35.03
N GLY A 183 11.22 -20.47 -33.95
CA GLY A 183 12.63 -20.78 -33.93
C GLY A 183 12.93 -22.26 -34.16
N THR A 184 12.09 -23.16 -33.60
CA THR A 184 12.19 -24.61 -33.84
C THR A 184 11.92 -24.97 -35.30
N GLN A 185 10.94 -24.36 -35.93
CA GLN A 185 10.68 -24.53 -37.37
C GLN A 185 11.86 -24.03 -38.25
N GLN A 186 12.44 -22.89 -37.87
CA GLN A 186 13.63 -22.35 -38.56
C GLN A 186 14.85 -23.26 -38.38
N LEU A 187 15.06 -23.82 -37.18
CA LEU A 187 16.13 -24.78 -36.92
C LEU A 187 16.00 -26.02 -37.81
N ALA A 188 14.80 -26.58 -37.92
CA ALA A 188 14.55 -27.72 -38.80
C ALA A 188 14.89 -27.41 -40.29
N ASN A 189 14.61 -26.19 -40.73
CA ASN A 189 14.99 -25.75 -42.08
C ASN A 189 16.52 -25.60 -42.23
N LEU A 190 17.20 -25.02 -41.24
CA LEU A 190 18.67 -24.88 -41.25
C LEU A 190 19.39 -26.24 -41.20
N GLU A 191 18.82 -27.20 -40.48
CA GLU A 191 19.31 -28.60 -40.48
C GLU A 191 19.18 -29.24 -41.88
N ARG A 192 18.07 -28.98 -42.57
CA ARG A 192 17.91 -29.45 -43.96
C ARG A 192 18.91 -28.79 -44.90
N ILE A 193 19.15 -27.48 -44.77
CA ILE A 193 20.11 -26.71 -45.55
C ILE A 193 21.52 -27.25 -45.31
N GLU A 194 21.93 -27.47 -44.06
CA GLU A 194 23.23 -28.01 -43.72
C GLU A 194 23.43 -29.38 -44.33
N ARG A 195 22.46 -30.31 -44.22
CA ARG A 195 22.54 -31.64 -44.86
C ARG A 195 22.68 -31.57 -46.37
N LEU A 196 21.90 -30.68 -47.04
CA LEU A 196 22.01 -30.50 -48.48
C LEU A 196 23.37 -29.93 -48.90
N THR A 197 23.86 -28.90 -48.19
CA THR A 197 25.16 -28.27 -48.42
C THR A 197 26.30 -29.26 -48.22
N ARG A 198 26.21 -30.12 -47.20
CA ARG A 198 27.17 -31.20 -46.95
C ARG A 198 27.23 -32.19 -48.11
N ALA A 199 26.06 -32.67 -48.60
CA ALA A 199 26.05 -33.56 -49.75
C ALA A 199 26.60 -32.93 -51.02
N LYS A 200 26.30 -31.64 -51.27
CA LYS A 200 26.92 -30.87 -52.39
C LYS A 200 28.40 -30.69 -52.25
N TYR A 201 28.91 -30.47 -51.04
CA TYR A 201 30.35 -30.37 -50.76
C TYR A 201 31.06 -31.71 -51.03
N GLU A 202 30.49 -32.80 -50.57
CA GLU A 202 31.02 -34.16 -50.83
C GLU A 202 31.03 -34.50 -52.32
N ALA A 203 30.06 -33.96 -53.08
CA ALA A 203 30.03 -34.07 -54.54
C ALA A 203 30.92 -33.03 -55.28
N GLY A 204 31.66 -32.18 -54.56
CA GLY A 204 32.52 -31.16 -55.14
C GLY A 204 31.78 -29.94 -55.72
N ALA A 205 30.49 -29.80 -55.49
CA ALA A 205 29.65 -28.76 -56.10
C ALA A 205 29.61 -27.43 -55.34
N VAL A 206 30.10 -27.38 -54.08
CA VAL A 206 30.18 -26.18 -53.24
C VAL A 206 31.49 -26.17 -52.47
N THR A 207 31.86 -25.01 -51.88
CA THR A 207 33.11 -24.83 -51.14
C THR A 207 32.96 -25.26 -49.66
N ARG A 208 34.13 -25.49 -49.01
CA ARG A 208 34.16 -25.72 -47.57
C ARG A 208 33.62 -24.53 -46.79
N LEU A 209 33.78 -23.31 -47.29
CA LEU A 209 33.24 -22.09 -46.69
C LEU A 209 31.70 -22.17 -46.59
N ASP A 210 31.03 -22.61 -47.66
CA ASP A 210 29.58 -22.75 -47.70
C ASP A 210 29.07 -23.73 -46.63
N LEU A 211 29.78 -24.87 -46.46
CA LEU A 211 29.43 -25.84 -45.41
C LEU A 211 29.64 -25.29 -43.99
N VAL A 212 30.73 -24.56 -43.75
CA VAL A 212 31.03 -23.95 -42.44
C VAL A 212 29.97 -22.87 -42.12
N GLN A 213 29.59 -22.05 -43.10
CA GLN A 213 28.56 -21.04 -42.95
C GLN A 213 27.17 -21.67 -42.61
N ALA A 214 26.77 -22.75 -43.27
CA ALA A 214 25.53 -23.45 -42.96
C ALA A 214 25.56 -24.05 -41.55
N SER A 215 26.67 -24.66 -41.12
CA SER A 215 26.85 -25.17 -39.77
C SER A 215 26.81 -24.05 -38.71
N GLN A 216 27.43 -22.90 -39.01
CA GLN A 216 27.43 -21.73 -38.12
C GLN A 216 26.01 -21.17 -37.93
N GLN A 217 25.22 -21.05 -39.01
CA GLN A 217 23.85 -20.58 -38.94
C GLN A 217 22.97 -21.51 -38.06
N LYS A 218 23.11 -22.84 -38.23
CA LYS A 218 22.43 -23.83 -37.38
C LYS A 218 22.81 -23.66 -35.91
N ALA A 219 24.14 -23.62 -35.60
CA ALA A 219 24.60 -23.47 -34.23
C ALA A 219 24.14 -22.16 -33.60
N GLY A 220 24.13 -21.05 -34.35
CA GLY A 220 23.56 -19.77 -33.88
C GLY A 220 22.09 -19.87 -33.53
N LYS A 221 21.27 -20.54 -34.34
CA LYS A 221 19.85 -20.74 -34.05
C LYS A 221 19.62 -21.66 -32.85
N GLN A 222 20.46 -22.67 -32.65
CA GLN A 222 20.41 -23.51 -31.44
C GLN A 222 20.69 -22.71 -30.16
N ALA A 223 21.70 -21.85 -30.19
CA ALA A 223 22.03 -20.96 -29.06
C ALA A 223 20.89 -19.97 -28.78
N GLU A 224 20.29 -19.39 -29.82
CA GLU A 224 19.12 -18.50 -29.66
C GLU A 224 17.93 -19.24 -29.01
N LEU A 225 17.63 -20.45 -29.47
CA LEU A 225 16.53 -21.25 -28.88
C LEU A 225 16.79 -21.60 -27.41
N ALA A 226 18.05 -21.91 -27.05
CA ALA A 226 18.40 -22.13 -25.64
C ALA A 226 18.14 -20.89 -24.80
N THR A 227 18.49 -19.70 -25.30
CA THR A 227 18.23 -18.40 -24.65
C THR A 227 16.73 -18.15 -24.49
N LEU A 228 15.93 -18.33 -25.55
CA LEU A 228 14.47 -18.16 -25.50
C LEU A 228 13.82 -19.11 -24.49
N THR A 229 14.28 -20.37 -24.45
CA THR A 229 13.79 -21.37 -23.50
C THR A 229 14.08 -20.98 -22.05
N GLN A 230 15.30 -20.47 -21.79
CA GLN A 230 15.68 -19.95 -20.48
C GLN A 230 14.82 -18.74 -20.09
N GLN A 231 14.62 -17.78 -20.99
CA GLN A 231 13.79 -16.62 -20.75
C GLN A 231 12.34 -17.02 -20.43
N ARG A 232 11.79 -18.03 -21.14
CA ARG A 232 10.44 -18.54 -20.85
C ARG A 232 10.36 -19.16 -19.45
N ALA A 233 11.38 -19.89 -19.04
CA ALA A 233 11.44 -20.44 -17.67
C ALA A 233 11.49 -19.32 -16.61
N GLN A 234 12.27 -18.26 -16.86
CA GLN A 234 12.35 -17.09 -15.98
C GLN A 234 11.01 -16.36 -15.86
N ALA A 235 10.35 -16.10 -16.99
CA ALA A 235 9.01 -15.47 -16.99
C ALA A 235 7.97 -16.34 -16.25
N GLY A 236 8.03 -17.66 -16.43
CA GLY A 236 7.18 -18.59 -15.68
C GLY A 236 7.46 -18.57 -14.17
N ASN A 237 8.72 -18.46 -13.76
CA ASN A 237 9.08 -18.30 -12.35
C ASN A 237 8.59 -16.97 -11.77
N ALA A 238 8.72 -15.88 -12.55
CA ALA A 238 8.19 -14.58 -12.14
C ALA A 238 6.67 -14.62 -11.93
N LEU A 239 5.94 -15.30 -12.82
CA LEU A 239 4.49 -15.48 -12.66
C LEU A 239 4.13 -16.34 -11.45
N ARG A 240 4.90 -17.41 -11.16
CA ARG A 240 4.71 -18.20 -9.93
C ARG A 240 4.92 -17.36 -8.68
N LEU A 241 5.93 -16.50 -8.69
CA LEU A 241 6.18 -15.57 -7.58
C LEU A 241 5.00 -14.61 -7.37
N LEU A 242 4.42 -14.06 -8.44
CA LEU A 242 3.23 -13.24 -8.36
C LEU A 242 2.04 -14.00 -7.74
N LEU A 243 1.89 -15.30 -8.06
CA LEU A 243 0.89 -16.18 -7.46
C LEU A 243 1.21 -16.62 -6.02
N GLY A 244 2.35 -16.20 -5.46
CA GLY A 244 2.79 -16.63 -4.12
C GLY A 244 3.14 -18.11 -4.05
N ARG A 245 3.54 -18.74 -5.17
CA ARG A 245 3.86 -20.16 -5.28
C ARG A 245 5.33 -20.37 -5.61
N SER A 246 5.98 -21.34 -4.96
CA SER A 246 7.36 -21.71 -5.25
C SER A 246 7.48 -22.72 -6.40
N SER A 247 6.42 -23.50 -6.67
CA SER A 247 6.39 -24.58 -7.68
C SER A 247 4.96 -24.84 -8.16
N GLY A 248 4.80 -25.69 -9.16
CA GLY A 248 3.50 -26.12 -9.71
C GLY A 248 3.28 -25.66 -11.15
N SER A 249 2.26 -26.24 -11.78
CA SER A 249 1.86 -25.89 -13.15
C SER A 249 1.19 -24.50 -13.17
N LEU A 250 1.39 -23.83 -14.28
CA LEU A 250 0.72 -22.56 -14.63
C LEU A 250 -0.38 -22.90 -15.64
N ALA A 251 -1.51 -23.42 -15.16
CA ALA A 251 -2.58 -23.95 -16.02
C ALA A 251 -3.17 -22.88 -16.97
N ASP A 252 -3.18 -21.63 -16.53
CA ASP A 252 -3.69 -20.48 -17.33
C ASP A 252 -2.58 -19.70 -18.05
N ALA A 253 -1.32 -20.19 -18.07
CA ALA A 253 -0.24 -19.53 -18.79
C ALA A 253 -0.37 -19.80 -20.30
N PRO A 254 -0.24 -18.78 -21.15
CA PRO A 254 -0.36 -18.95 -22.58
C PRO A 254 0.88 -19.64 -23.18
N ASP A 255 0.65 -20.52 -24.14
CA ASP A 255 1.73 -21.16 -24.92
C ASP A 255 2.05 -20.44 -26.21
N ALA A 256 1.14 -19.57 -26.66
CA ALA A 256 1.30 -18.80 -27.91
C ALA A 256 0.64 -17.43 -27.80
N LEU A 257 1.16 -16.50 -28.60
CA LEU A 257 0.57 -15.17 -28.74
C LEU A 257 -0.70 -15.26 -29.62
N ILE A 258 -1.84 -15.01 -28.99
CA ILE A 258 -3.11 -14.90 -29.68
C ILE A 258 -3.45 -13.40 -29.77
N MET A 259 -3.60 -12.89 -31.00
CA MET A 259 -3.99 -11.50 -31.22
C MET A 259 -5.49 -11.34 -30.95
N GLY A 260 -5.81 -10.82 -29.77
CA GLY A 260 -7.17 -10.44 -29.38
C GLY A 260 -7.45 -8.95 -29.57
N PRO A 261 -8.65 -8.48 -29.20
CA PRO A 261 -8.97 -7.06 -29.23
C PRO A 261 -8.10 -6.31 -28.22
N ILE A 262 -7.52 -5.20 -28.64
CA ILE A 262 -6.82 -4.27 -27.74
C ILE A 262 -7.89 -3.34 -27.15
N PRO A 263 -8.07 -3.30 -25.82
CA PRO A 263 -9.02 -2.40 -25.21
C PRO A 263 -8.72 -0.95 -25.56
N SER A 264 -9.75 -0.20 -25.88
CA SER A 264 -9.61 1.23 -26.09
C SER A 264 -9.44 1.95 -24.74
N VAL A 265 -8.47 2.84 -24.64
CA VAL A 265 -8.19 3.60 -23.42
C VAL A 265 -8.71 5.02 -23.56
N ALA A 266 -9.64 5.43 -22.69
CA ALA A 266 -10.05 6.83 -22.58
C ALA A 266 -8.93 7.62 -21.87
N ALA A 267 -8.15 8.36 -22.63
CA ALA A 267 -6.98 9.05 -22.09
C ALA A 267 -7.32 10.21 -21.13
N GLY A 268 -8.54 10.80 -21.23
CA GLY A 268 -8.89 11.98 -20.47
C GLY A 268 -7.97 13.17 -20.80
N ILE A 269 -7.92 14.16 -19.91
CA ILE A 269 -6.91 15.21 -19.96
C ILE A 269 -5.72 14.88 -19.04
N PRO A 270 -4.49 15.36 -19.33
CA PRO A 270 -3.30 15.04 -18.54
C PRO A 270 -3.43 15.34 -17.05
N ALA A 271 -4.04 16.45 -16.69
CA ALA A 271 -4.28 16.84 -15.29
C ALA A 271 -5.17 15.86 -14.53
N ASP A 272 -6.23 15.34 -15.17
CA ASP A 272 -7.13 14.35 -14.57
C ASP A 272 -6.45 13.03 -14.28
N VAL A 273 -5.53 12.60 -15.16
CA VAL A 273 -4.76 11.37 -14.96
C VAL A 273 -3.90 11.48 -13.70
N LEU A 274 -3.23 12.61 -13.49
CA LEU A 274 -2.46 12.85 -12.26
C LEU A 274 -3.35 12.82 -11.01
N ALA A 275 -4.53 13.44 -11.10
CA ALA A 275 -5.47 13.46 -9.97
C ALA A 275 -6.07 12.08 -9.65
N ARG A 276 -6.06 11.13 -10.60
CA ARG A 276 -6.60 9.76 -10.42
C ARG A 276 -5.56 8.75 -9.97
N ARG A 277 -4.28 9.03 -10.14
CA ARG A 277 -3.19 8.10 -9.77
C ARG A 277 -3.16 7.87 -8.27
N PRO A 278 -3.27 6.62 -7.80
CA PRO A 278 -3.27 6.33 -6.37
C PRO A 278 -1.96 6.70 -5.67
N ASP A 279 -0.81 6.52 -6.32
CA ASP A 279 0.50 6.88 -5.78
C ASP A 279 0.66 8.38 -5.57
N VAL A 280 0.15 9.22 -6.50
CA VAL A 280 0.13 10.68 -6.36
C VAL A 280 -0.82 11.10 -5.23
N ARG A 281 -1.99 10.48 -5.14
CA ARG A 281 -2.95 10.74 -4.05
C ARG A 281 -2.38 10.36 -2.68
N ALA A 282 -1.69 9.21 -2.58
CA ALA A 282 -1.02 8.82 -1.34
C ALA A 282 0.04 9.83 -0.91
N ALA A 283 0.83 10.34 -1.86
CA ALA A 283 1.84 11.37 -1.59
C ALA A 283 1.19 12.70 -1.13
N GLU A 284 0.10 13.13 -1.76
CA GLU A 284 -0.65 14.32 -1.36
C GLU A 284 -1.22 14.19 0.06
N LEU A 285 -1.79 13.03 0.41
CA LEU A 285 -2.31 12.76 1.74
C LEU A 285 -1.20 12.77 2.81
N ARG A 286 -0.02 12.25 2.48
CA ARG A 286 1.15 12.34 3.36
C ARG A 286 1.68 13.76 3.52
N LEU A 287 1.54 14.61 2.51
CA LEU A 287 1.83 16.03 2.65
C LEU A 287 0.88 16.68 3.66
N ARG A 288 -0.43 16.40 3.58
CA ARG A 288 -1.43 16.88 4.56
C ARG A 288 -1.13 16.36 5.97
N LYS A 289 -0.75 15.08 6.11
CA LYS A 289 -0.25 14.51 7.36
C LYS A 289 0.92 15.32 7.93
N THR A 290 1.87 15.71 7.07
CA THR A 290 3.06 16.47 7.51
C THR A 290 2.69 17.87 7.98
N LEU A 291 1.70 18.51 7.35
CA LEU A 291 1.16 19.79 7.81
C LEU A 291 0.50 19.65 9.19
N ALA A 292 -0.36 18.65 9.38
CA ALA A 292 -0.99 18.37 10.67
C ALA A 292 0.05 18.07 11.76
N ARG A 293 1.15 17.37 11.42
CA ARG A 293 2.29 17.17 12.33
C ARG A 293 2.97 18.47 12.71
N GLY A 294 3.11 19.39 11.76
CA GLY A 294 3.64 20.75 12.05
C GLY A 294 2.76 21.51 13.04
N ASP A 295 1.44 21.36 12.89
CA ASP A 295 0.47 21.99 13.81
C ASP A 295 0.51 21.35 15.20
N GLU A 296 0.58 20.00 15.29
CA GLU A 296 0.76 19.28 16.55
C GLU A 296 2.02 19.74 17.31
N ILE A 297 3.16 19.83 16.60
CA ILE A 297 4.41 20.28 17.21
C ILE A 297 4.32 21.73 17.69
N ARG A 298 3.73 22.60 16.88
CA ARG A 298 3.56 24.02 17.23
C ARG A 298 2.66 24.19 18.45
N THR A 299 1.55 23.48 18.50
CA THR A 299 0.61 23.54 19.61
C THR A 299 1.15 22.85 20.87
N GLY A 300 2.13 21.93 20.73
CA GLY A 300 2.85 21.31 21.85
C GLY A 300 3.69 22.26 22.71
N PHE A 301 3.95 23.50 22.23
CA PHE A 301 4.60 24.54 23.05
C PHE A 301 3.64 25.30 23.98
N TYR A 302 2.34 25.11 23.82
CA TYR A 302 1.35 25.74 24.67
C TYR A 302 1.04 24.92 25.92
N PRO A 303 0.61 25.56 27.04
CA PRO A 303 0.23 24.84 28.25
C PRO A 303 -0.92 23.87 28.02
N THR A 304 -0.82 22.66 28.56
CA THR A 304 -1.90 21.65 28.53
C THR A 304 -2.82 21.80 29.75
N LEU A 305 -4.11 21.58 29.57
CA LEU A 305 -5.11 21.55 30.62
C LEU A 305 -5.65 20.13 30.75
N SER A 306 -5.31 19.47 31.87
CA SER A 306 -5.79 18.13 32.19
C SER A 306 -6.77 18.15 33.34
N LEU A 307 -7.92 17.53 33.15
CA LEU A 307 -8.92 17.27 34.19
C LEU A 307 -8.68 15.86 34.72
N THR A 308 -8.41 15.75 36.03
CA THR A 308 -8.20 14.45 36.68
C THR A 308 -9.18 14.29 37.82
N GLY A 309 -9.75 13.09 37.95
CA GLY A 309 -10.59 12.70 39.07
C GLY A 309 -10.19 11.28 39.51
N GLY A 310 -10.29 11.02 40.79
CA GLY A 310 -9.97 9.68 41.28
C GLY A 310 -10.76 9.35 42.53
N ALA A 311 -11.14 8.08 42.66
CA ALA A 311 -11.67 7.50 43.88
C ALA A 311 -10.79 6.28 44.24
N SER A 312 -10.35 6.23 45.47
CA SER A 312 -9.62 5.08 45.96
C SER A 312 -9.99 4.78 47.39
N THR A 313 -9.96 3.51 47.74
CA THR A 313 -10.09 3.08 49.12
C THR A 313 -8.97 2.12 49.46
N THR A 314 -8.52 2.14 50.68
CA THR A 314 -7.45 1.27 51.16
C THR A 314 -7.82 0.60 52.43
N SER A 315 -7.54 -0.68 52.58
CA SER A 315 -7.78 -1.44 53.82
C SER A 315 -6.81 -2.59 53.95
N ASP A 316 -6.67 -3.08 55.17
CA ASP A 316 -5.84 -4.22 55.50
C ASP A 316 -6.45 -5.55 55.02
N THR A 317 -7.75 -5.58 54.76
CA THR A 317 -8.49 -6.77 54.31
C THR A 317 -9.45 -6.46 53.18
N LEU A 318 -9.63 -7.40 52.25
CA LEU A 318 -10.59 -7.27 51.12
C LEU A 318 -12.02 -7.09 51.60
N THR A 319 -12.41 -7.70 52.71
CA THR A 319 -13.78 -7.62 53.25
C THR A 319 -14.13 -6.19 53.71
N GLN A 320 -13.16 -5.47 54.30
CA GLN A 320 -13.38 -4.08 54.74
C GLN A 320 -13.46 -3.12 53.51
N VAL A 321 -12.70 -3.37 52.48
CA VAL A 321 -12.79 -2.60 51.20
C VAL A 321 -14.18 -2.67 50.62
N LEU A 322 -14.80 -3.86 50.62
CA LEU A 322 -16.12 -4.08 50.03
C LEU A 322 -17.29 -3.61 50.93
N GLN A 323 -17.08 -3.53 52.23
CA GLN A 323 -18.11 -3.14 53.24
C GLN A 323 -18.19 -1.64 53.52
N ASN A 324 -17.09 -0.90 53.30
CA ASN A 324 -17.04 0.55 53.61
C ASN A 324 -16.40 1.33 52.42
N PRO A 325 -17.12 1.52 51.29
CA PRO A 325 -16.59 2.27 50.17
C PRO A 325 -16.44 3.78 50.42
N ASP A 326 -17.00 4.32 51.54
CA ASP A 326 -17.09 5.77 51.80
C ASP A 326 -16.08 6.32 52.83
N ARG A 327 -14.98 5.66 53.06
CA ARG A 327 -13.91 6.18 53.96
C ARG A 327 -12.60 6.38 53.27
#